data_6c3ba0cd1a91e558d2bcaf75e001d1fa
#
_entry.id   6c3ba0cd1a91e558d2bcaf75e001d1fa
#
_cell.length_a   1.000
_cell.length_b   1.000
_cell.length_c   1.000
_cell.angle_alpha   90.00
_cell.angle_beta   90.00
_cell.angle_gamma   90.00
#
_symmetry.space_group_name_H-M   'P 1'
#
loop_
_entity.id
_entity.type
_entity.pdbx_description
1 polymer ?
#
loop_
_entity_poly.entity_id
_entity_poly.type
_entity_poly.pdbx_seq_one_letter_code
_entity_poly.pdbx_strand_id
1 'polypeptide(L)'
;MRIAVCENNRATAQQLCEWIRQYCVLYQIPAAFQCFFSPSEFSSRKERYHIVFMAFGGVTGFAQTRQLREVDRECSIILVDDTQEFAVRCVRLHCTDFILRPVKFRHVVRSMRLALGGRV
;
A
#
# COMPACT_ATOMS: atom_id res chain seq x y z
N MET A 1 -6.39 8.33 -10.60
CA MET A 1 -5.53 7.34 -9.94
C MET A 1 -6.35 6.57 -8.91
N ARG A 2 -6.18 5.27 -8.85
CA ARG A 2 -6.85 4.42 -7.87
C ARG A 2 -5.84 3.88 -6.87
N ILE A 3 -6.15 4.03 -5.59
CA ILE A 3 -5.27 3.63 -4.49
C ILE A 3 -6.03 2.68 -3.58
N ALA A 4 -5.43 1.52 -3.28
CA ALA A 4 -5.98 0.53 -2.38
C ALA A 4 -5.23 0.56 -1.04
N VAL A 5 -5.98 0.43 0.03
CA VAL A 5 -5.45 0.29 1.39
C VAL A 5 -5.96 -1.04 1.95
N CYS A 6 -5.03 -1.96 2.18
CA CYS A 6 -5.33 -3.31 2.68
C CYS A 6 -4.90 -3.40 4.14
N GLU A 7 -5.86 -3.34 5.06
CA GLU A 7 -5.62 -3.31 6.48
C GLU A 7 -6.81 -3.89 7.24
N ASN A 8 -6.55 -4.83 8.14
CA ASN A 8 -7.62 -5.50 8.90
C ASN A 8 -8.32 -4.57 9.88
N ASN A 9 -7.58 -3.69 10.52
CA ASN A 9 -8.13 -2.78 11.54
C ASN A 9 -8.72 -1.56 10.85
N ARG A 10 -10.01 -1.32 11.07
CA ARG A 10 -10.71 -0.23 10.40
C ARG A 10 -10.19 1.15 10.79
N ALA A 11 -9.87 1.35 12.07
CA ALA A 11 -9.36 2.65 12.53
C ALA A 11 -7.99 2.93 11.92
N THR A 12 -7.13 1.92 11.88
CA THR A 12 -5.80 2.04 11.26
C THR A 12 -5.91 2.27 9.76
N ALA A 13 -6.83 1.58 9.10
CA ALA A 13 -7.07 1.77 7.68
C ALA A 13 -7.55 3.19 7.38
N GLN A 14 -8.45 3.71 8.19
CA GLN A 14 -8.96 5.06 8.03
C GLN A 14 -7.86 6.11 8.22
N GLN A 15 -7.00 5.92 9.22
CA GLN A 15 -5.90 6.84 9.45
C GLN A 15 -4.92 6.84 8.28
N LEU A 16 -4.57 5.67 7.79
CA LEU A 16 -3.68 5.54 6.64
C LEU A 16 -4.28 6.20 5.41
N CYS A 17 -5.54 5.91 5.15
CA CYS A 17 -6.27 6.48 4.02
C CYS A 17 -6.32 8.01 4.11
N GLU A 18 -6.54 8.55 5.31
CA GLU A 18 -6.59 10.00 5.53
C GLU A 18 -5.24 10.65 5.22
N TRP A 19 -4.14 10.05 5.67
CA TRP A 19 -2.81 10.58 5.37
C TRP A 19 -2.51 10.56 3.86
N ILE A 20 -2.90 9.49 3.18
CA ILE A 20 -2.72 9.40 1.73
C ILE A 20 -3.55 10.48 1.04
N ARG A 21 -4.79 10.68 1.50
CA ARG A 21 -5.67 11.72 0.96
C ARG A 21 -5.08 13.11 1.15
N GLN A 22 -4.54 13.40 2.34
CA GLN A 22 -3.88 14.67 2.62
C GLN A 22 -2.76 14.93 1.63
N TYR A 23 -1.93 13.91 1.37
CA TYR A 23 -0.87 14.03 0.39
C TYR A 23 -1.42 14.35 -1.01
N CYS A 24 -2.43 13.62 -1.44
CA CYS A 24 -3.03 13.81 -2.76
C CYS A 24 -3.65 15.21 -2.91
N VAL A 25 -4.32 15.69 -1.87
CA VAL A 25 -4.90 17.04 -1.89
C VAL A 25 -3.79 18.10 -1.98
N LEU A 26 -2.75 17.94 -1.18
CA LEU A 26 -1.64 18.90 -1.13
C LEU A 26 -0.96 19.04 -2.49
N TYR A 27 -0.80 17.95 -3.21
CA TYR A 27 -0.12 17.94 -4.52
C TYR A 27 -1.09 17.88 -5.70
N GLN A 28 -2.38 18.09 -5.44
CA GLN A 28 -3.41 18.18 -6.48
C GLN A 28 -3.47 16.92 -7.34
N ILE A 29 -3.43 15.76 -6.71
CA ILE A 29 -3.50 14.47 -7.37
C ILE A 29 -4.94 13.94 -7.25
N PRO A 30 -5.71 13.87 -8.35
CA PRO A 30 -7.03 13.25 -8.29
C PRO A 30 -6.88 11.75 -8.00
N ALA A 31 -7.54 11.28 -6.96
CA ALA A 31 -7.43 9.88 -6.56
C ALA A 31 -8.73 9.35 -6.00
N ALA A 32 -9.02 8.09 -6.32
CA ALA A 32 -10.10 7.33 -5.71
C ALA A 32 -9.49 6.28 -4.78
N PHE A 33 -10.12 6.06 -3.64
CA PHE A 33 -9.61 5.20 -2.59
C PHE A 33 -10.55 4.03 -2.34
N GLN A 34 -9.96 2.86 -2.10
CA GLN A 34 -10.71 1.67 -1.71
C GLN A 34 -9.99 1.01 -0.55
N CYS A 35 -10.71 0.76 0.55
CA CYS A 35 -10.18 0.00 1.67
C CYS A 35 -10.63 -1.44 1.57
N PHE A 36 -9.72 -2.35 1.85
CA PHE A 36 -10.00 -3.79 1.93
C PHE A 36 -9.60 -4.25 3.32
N PHE A 37 -10.53 -4.86 4.03
CA PHE A 37 -10.33 -5.20 5.45
C PHE A 37 -9.96 -6.65 5.67
N SER A 38 -9.89 -7.44 4.62
CA SER A 38 -9.46 -8.83 4.68
C SER A 38 -8.80 -9.25 3.37
N PRO A 39 -7.94 -10.28 3.40
CA PRO A 39 -7.37 -10.82 2.17
C PRO A 39 -8.41 -11.29 1.17
N SER A 40 -9.52 -11.88 1.63
CA SER A 40 -10.56 -12.35 0.73
C SER A 40 -11.27 -11.20 0.03
N GLU A 41 -11.49 -10.07 0.72
CA GLU A 41 -12.03 -8.87 0.07
C GLU A 41 -11.10 -8.38 -1.03
N PHE A 42 -9.81 -8.31 -0.74
CA PHE A 42 -8.84 -7.86 -1.74
C PHE A 42 -8.74 -8.82 -2.92
N SER A 43 -8.78 -10.12 -2.66
CA SER A 43 -8.74 -11.14 -3.71
C SER A 43 -9.95 -11.09 -4.62
N SER A 44 -11.08 -10.59 -4.12
CA SER A 44 -12.32 -10.45 -4.87
C SER A 44 -12.43 -9.12 -5.61
N ARG A 45 -11.41 -8.29 -5.58
CA ARG A 45 -11.44 -6.99 -6.25
C ARG A 45 -11.66 -7.14 -7.74
N LYS A 46 -12.37 -6.18 -8.31
CA LYS A 46 -12.67 -6.19 -9.75
C LYS A 46 -11.85 -5.19 -10.53
N GLU A 47 -11.20 -4.24 -9.83
CA GLU A 47 -10.44 -3.19 -10.46
C GLU A 47 -8.96 -3.32 -10.18
N ARG A 48 -8.15 -2.75 -11.06
CA ARG A 48 -6.73 -2.61 -10.83
C ARG A 48 -6.45 -1.31 -10.10
N TYR A 49 -5.40 -1.30 -9.30
CA TYR A 49 -4.98 -0.14 -8.52
C TYR A 49 -3.59 0.27 -8.94
N HIS A 50 -3.36 1.57 -8.96
CA HIS A 50 -2.04 2.11 -9.31
C HIS A 50 -1.08 1.99 -8.13
N ILE A 51 -1.60 2.17 -6.92
CA ILE A 51 -0.82 2.09 -5.69
C ILE A 51 -1.59 1.23 -4.70
N VAL A 52 -0.89 0.29 -4.07
CA VAL A 52 -1.48 -0.59 -3.05
C VAL A 52 -0.63 -0.51 -1.79
N PHE A 53 -1.24 -0.07 -0.71
CA PHE A 53 -0.64 -0.15 0.63
C PHE A 53 -1.07 -1.48 1.24
N MET A 54 -0.18 -2.44 1.25
CA MET A 54 -0.45 -3.79 1.73
C MET A 54 -0.05 -3.89 3.19
N ALA A 55 -1.02 -3.71 4.08
CA ALA A 55 -0.78 -3.62 5.51
C ALA A 55 -1.47 -4.73 6.31
N PHE A 56 -1.78 -5.87 5.68
CA PHE A 56 -2.29 -7.02 6.44
C PHE A 56 -1.24 -7.58 7.39
N GLY A 57 0.03 -7.45 7.05
CA GLY A 57 1.14 -7.85 7.90
C GLY A 57 1.46 -9.34 7.85
N GLY A 58 2.69 -9.66 8.27
CA GLY A 58 3.16 -11.03 8.41
C GLY A 58 3.15 -11.84 7.12
N VAL A 59 3.03 -13.14 7.27
CA VAL A 59 2.98 -14.08 6.15
C VAL A 59 1.80 -13.78 5.24
N THR A 60 0.66 -13.43 5.81
CA THR A 60 -0.55 -13.11 5.04
C THR A 60 -0.32 -11.90 4.13
N GLY A 61 0.25 -10.84 4.66
CA GLY A 61 0.52 -9.64 3.87
C GLY A 61 1.52 -9.91 2.76
N PHE A 62 2.57 -10.64 3.06
CA PHE A 62 3.58 -10.99 2.07
C PHE A 62 3.00 -11.90 0.97
N ALA A 63 2.17 -12.89 1.34
CA ALA A 63 1.52 -13.77 0.37
C ALA A 63 0.62 -12.98 -0.58
N GLN A 64 -0.15 -12.03 -0.05
CA GLN A 64 -1.00 -11.15 -0.87
C GLN A 64 -0.16 -10.29 -1.81
N THR A 65 0.97 -9.79 -1.33
CA THR A 65 1.89 -9.01 -2.16
C THR A 65 2.41 -9.84 -3.33
N ARG A 66 2.81 -11.09 -3.06
CA ARG A 66 3.31 -11.99 -4.10
C ARG A 66 2.23 -12.30 -5.13
N GLN A 67 1.02 -12.61 -4.68
CA GLN A 67 -0.10 -12.88 -5.59
C GLN A 67 -0.44 -11.67 -6.45
N LEU A 68 -0.44 -10.48 -5.85
CA LEU A 68 -0.71 -9.25 -6.57
C LEU A 68 0.35 -9.05 -7.67
N ARG A 69 1.62 -9.23 -7.34
CA ARG A 69 2.69 -9.01 -8.31
C ARG A 69 2.64 -10.01 -9.46
N GLU A 70 2.15 -11.21 -9.23
CA GLU A 70 1.99 -12.20 -10.29
C GLU A 70 0.98 -11.74 -11.36
N VAL A 71 -0.06 -11.02 -10.97
CA VAL A 71 -1.11 -10.59 -11.90
C VAL A 71 -0.97 -9.12 -12.31
N ASP A 72 -0.15 -8.35 -11.62
CA ASP A 72 0.05 -6.94 -11.94
C ASP A 72 1.51 -6.58 -11.68
N ARG A 73 2.27 -6.38 -12.75
CA ARG A 73 3.69 -6.07 -12.68
C ARG A 73 3.97 -4.58 -12.59
N GLU A 74 2.94 -3.76 -12.75
CA GLU A 74 3.13 -2.31 -12.88
C GLU A 74 2.73 -1.53 -11.63
N CYS A 75 1.81 -2.05 -10.82
CA CYS A 75 1.35 -1.31 -9.65
C CYS A 75 2.48 -1.08 -8.66
N SER A 76 2.43 0.05 -7.97
CA SER A 76 3.33 0.34 -6.87
C SER A 76 2.81 -0.33 -5.62
N ILE A 77 3.62 -1.15 -4.98
CA ILE A 77 3.25 -1.84 -3.74
C ILE A 77 4.08 -1.30 -2.59
N ILE A 78 3.41 -0.84 -1.55
CA ILE A 78 4.05 -0.45 -0.30
C ILE A 78 3.67 -1.51 0.74
N LEU A 79 4.65 -2.29 1.18
CA LEU A 79 4.43 -3.31 2.20
C LEU A 79 4.56 -2.67 3.57
N VAL A 80 3.56 -2.88 4.42
CA VAL A 80 3.56 -2.37 5.80
C VAL A 80 3.50 -3.57 6.74
N ASP A 81 4.40 -3.64 7.71
CA ASP A 81 4.49 -4.79 8.61
C ASP A 81 4.96 -4.37 10.00
N ASP A 82 4.80 -5.28 10.95
CA ASP A 82 5.26 -5.10 12.33
C ASP A 82 6.71 -5.50 12.53
N THR A 83 7.28 -6.28 11.59
CA THR A 83 8.66 -6.75 11.66
C THR A 83 9.33 -6.56 10.31
N GLN A 84 10.66 -6.65 10.29
CA GLN A 84 11.44 -6.53 9.06
C GLN A 84 11.63 -7.88 8.35
N GLU A 85 10.94 -8.91 8.79
CA GLU A 85 11.13 -10.27 8.28
C GLU A 85 11.05 -10.36 6.76
N PHE A 86 10.12 -9.65 6.15
CA PHE A 86 9.89 -9.71 4.71
C PHE A 86 10.47 -8.54 3.93
N ALA A 87 11.23 -7.66 4.59
CA ALA A 87 11.75 -6.45 3.94
C ALA A 87 12.66 -6.78 2.75
N VAL A 88 13.57 -7.73 2.91
CA VAL A 88 14.48 -8.12 1.82
C VAL A 88 13.72 -8.81 0.70
N ARG A 89 12.78 -9.68 1.05
CA ARG A 89 12.00 -10.43 0.05
C ARG A 89 11.10 -9.51 -0.77
N CYS A 90 10.58 -8.45 -0.18
CA CYS A 90 9.72 -7.54 -0.92
C CYS A 90 10.51 -6.75 -1.98
N VAL A 91 11.82 -6.58 -1.81
CA VAL A 91 12.68 -6.01 -2.84
C VAL A 91 12.64 -6.86 -4.11
N ARG A 92 12.66 -8.17 -3.97
CA ARG A 92 12.61 -9.10 -5.10
C ARG A 92 11.26 -9.04 -5.84
N LEU A 93 10.22 -8.60 -5.17
CA LEU A 93 8.91 -8.40 -5.77
C LEU A 93 8.76 -6.99 -6.34
N HIS A 94 9.84 -6.23 -6.36
CA HIS A 94 9.85 -4.85 -6.85
C HIS A 94 8.86 -3.96 -6.12
N CYS A 95 8.71 -4.18 -4.81
CA CYS A 95 7.93 -3.29 -3.98
C CYS A 95 8.55 -1.91 -4.00
N THR A 96 7.71 -0.90 -4.01
CA THR A 96 8.14 0.49 -4.06
C THR A 96 8.75 0.93 -2.74
N ASP A 97 8.19 0.46 -1.62
CA ASP A 97 8.67 0.84 -0.30
C ASP A 97 8.25 -0.21 0.73
N PHE A 98 8.91 -0.16 1.87
CA PHE A 98 8.58 -0.98 3.04
C PHE A 98 8.48 -0.04 4.24
N ILE A 99 7.38 -0.14 4.99
CA ILE A 99 7.16 0.66 6.19
C ILE A 99 7.05 -0.26 7.40
N LEU A 100 7.91 -0.06 8.37
CA LEU A 100 7.82 -0.75 9.66
C LEU A 100 6.88 0.04 10.56
N ARG A 101 5.86 -0.64 11.13
CA ARG A 101 4.96 0.02 12.08
C ARG A 101 5.70 0.47 13.33
N PRO A 102 5.25 1.54 13.96
CA PRO A 102 4.06 2.33 13.66
C PRO A 102 4.24 3.26 12.46
N VAL A 103 3.23 3.31 11.60
CA VAL A 103 3.24 4.20 10.43
C VAL A 103 3.07 5.65 10.87
N LYS A 104 3.86 6.54 10.29
CA LYS A 104 3.78 7.98 10.51
C LYS A 104 3.48 8.67 9.17
N PHE A 105 2.98 9.90 9.24
CA PHE A 105 2.69 10.64 8.02
C PHE A 105 3.93 10.78 7.13
N ARG A 106 5.11 10.99 7.71
CA ARG A 106 6.35 11.10 6.93
C ARG A 106 6.65 9.83 6.11
N HIS A 107 6.24 8.66 6.60
CA HIS A 107 6.40 7.40 5.85
C HIS A 107 5.49 7.39 4.63
N VAL A 108 4.27 7.88 4.78
CA VAL A 108 3.32 7.97 3.67
C VAL A 108 3.83 8.94 2.61
N VAL A 109 4.37 10.08 3.03
CA VAL A 109 4.97 11.05 2.12
C VAL A 109 6.10 10.41 1.32
N ARG A 110 7.00 9.69 1.99
CA ARG A 110 8.11 8.99 1.33
C ARG A 110 7.60 7.96 0.32
N SER A 111 6.66 7.13 0.74
CA SER A 111 6.13 6.07 -0.12
C SER A 111 5.42 6.64 -1.34
N MET A 112 4.63 7.70 -1.16
CA MET A 112 3.93 8.33 -2.27
C MET A 112 4.90 8.97 -3.26
N ARG A 113 5.95 9.62 -2.77
CA ARG A 113 6.98 10.18 -3.64
C ARG A 113 7.67 9.10 -4.46
N LEU A 114 8.00 7.98 -3.84
CA LEU A 114 8.63 6.85 -4.55
C LEU A 114 7.66 6.28 -5.59
N ALA A 115 6.39 6.11 -5.23
CA ALA A 115 5.39 5.56 -6.14
C ALA A 115 5.14 6.46 -7.35
N LEU A 116 5.25 7.76 -7.17
CA LEU A 116 5.01 8.74 -8.24
C LEU A 116 6.27 9.11 -9.01
N GLY A 117 7.38 8.43 -8.74
CA GLY A 117 8.63 8.65 -9.45
C GLY A 117 9.23 10.04 -9.25
N GLY A 118 9.00 10.65 -8.09
CA GLY A 118 9.55 11.97 -7.79
C GLY A 118 8.88 13.12 -8.54
N ARG A 119 7.70 12.91 -9.08
CA ARG A 119 6.98 13.94 -9.86
C ARG A 119 6.33 15.01 -8.99
N VAL A 120 6.30 14.79 -7.68
CA VAL A 120 5.69 15.72 -6.74
C VAL A 120 6.60 15.99 -5.58
#